data_134e53ccea3f1fe547f07f0c54b9fdca
#
_entry.id   134e53ccea3f1fe547f07f0c54b9fdca
#
_cell.length_a   1.000
_cell.length_b   1.000
_cell.length_c   1.000
_cell.angle_alpha   90.00
_cell.angle_beta   90.00
_cell.angle_gamma   90.00
#
_symmetry.space_group_name_H-M   'P 1'
#
loop_
_entity.id
_entity.type
_entity.pdbx_description
1 polymer ?
#
loop_
_entity_poly.entity_id
_entity_poly.type
_entity_poly.pdbx_seq_one_letter_code
_entity_poly.pdbx_strand_id
1 'polypeptide(L)'
;TSVVLNPAREMTQTRRVALLIGNYRYQHFSPLATPGNDVRLVAAALKQAGFAHVQVEQNLSLAEMKSALLAFKKITANADVAVIYYAGFGMQSNNTNYLVPVDLEMDPDKIATGGLELRQLSIESIDVAHLVLLIDACFPGTTALELR
;
A
#
# COMPACT_ATOMS: atom_id res chain seq x y z
N THR A 1 -6.92 56.06 5.35
CA THR A 1 -7.46 54.72 5.61
C THR A 1 -6.34 53.75 5.29
N SER A 2 -5.64 53.25 6.32
CA SER A 2 -4.57 52.24 6.15
C SER A 2 -5.20 50.86 6.07
N VAL A 3 -5.02 50.20 4.93
CA VAL A 3 -5.32 48.75 4.80
C VAL A 3 -4.20 48.00 5.46
N VAL A 4 -4.45 47.41 6.62
CA VAL A 4 -3.57 46.44 7.23
C VAL A 4 -3.72 45.14 6.43
N LEU A 5 -2.81 44.91 5.52
CA LEU A 5 -2.66 43.57 4.91
C LEU A 5 -2.24 42.62 6.04
N ASN A 6 -3.14 41.71 6.37
CA ASN A 6 -2.87 40.62 7.30
C ASN A 6 -1.65 39.87 6.79
N PRO A 7 -0.56 39.73 7.59
CA PRO A 7 0.61 38.99 7.12
C PRO A 7 0.17 37.58 6.76
N ALA A 8 0.63 37.12 5.61
CA ALA A 8 0.32 35.86 5.01
C ALA A 8 0.15 34.77 6.09
N ARG A 9 -1.04 34.17 6.11
CA ARG A 9 -1.26 32.86 6.75
C ARG A 9 -0.11 32.02 6.24
N GLU A 10 0.87 31.71 7.11
CA GLU A 10 1.92 30.77 6.76
C GLU A 10 1.22 29.57 6.16
N MET A 11 1.42 29.32 4.88
CA MET A 11 0.96 28.09 4.24
C MET A 11 1.78 26.99 4.89
N THR A 12 1.24 26.41 5.96
CA THR A 12 1.81 25.23 6.58
C THR A 12 1.91 24.20 5.45
N GLN A 13 3.15 23.87 5.10
CA GLN A 13 3.41 22.98 3.98
C GLN A 13 2.70 21.65 4.25
N THR A 14 1.76 21.27 3.40
CA THR A 14 1.00 20.01 3.52
C THR A 14 1.96 18.86 3.67
N ARG A 15 1.93 18.18 4.82
CA ARG A 15 2.77 17.03 5.08
C ARG A 15 2.19 15.79 4.42
N ARG A 16 2.92 15.25 3.46
CA ARG A 16 2.53 14.07 2.68
C ARG A 16 3.49 12.93 2.96
N VAL A 17 2.96 11.73 3.21
CA VAL A 17 3.73 10.53 3.52
C VAL A 17 3.24 9.35 2.68
N ALA A 18 4.10 8.39 2.41
CA ALA A 18 3.77 7.23 1.59
C ALA A 18 4.39 5.94 2.11
N LEU A 19 3.64 4.84 2.00
CA LEU A 19 4.09 3.46 2.13
C LEU A 19 3.88 2.74 0.80
N LEU A 20 4.93 2.14 0.26
CA LEU A 20 4.90 1.37 -0.97
C LEU A 20 5.30 -0.07 -0.67
N ILE A 21 4.46 -1.02 -1.07
CA ILE A 21 4.70 -2.46 -0.89
C ILE A 21 4.73 -3.12 -2.27
N GLY A 22 5.84 -3.78 -2.61
CA GLY A 22 6.00 -4.56 -3.83
C GLY A 22 6.25 -6.03 -3.51
N ASN A 23 5.29 -6.91 -3.77
CA ASN A 23 5.43 -8.35 -3.60
C ASN A 23 5.55 -9.04 -4.96
N TYR A 24 6.67 -9.72 -5.19
CA TYR A 24 6.98 -10.34 -6.46
C TYR A 24 7.76 -11.66 -6.36
N ARG A 25 8.36 -11.98 -5.22
CA ARG A 25 9.07 -13.25 -4.95
C ARG A 25 8.23 -14.14 -4.05
N TYR A 26 7.18 -14.71 -4.62
CA TYR A 26 6.27 -15.58 -3.90
C TYR A 26 6.86 -16.95 -3.64
N GLN A 27 6.59 -17.54 -2.46
CA GLN A 27 7.09 -18.85 -2.08
C GLN A 27 6.35 -19.99 -2.80
N HIS A 28 5.06 -19.77 -3.12
CA HIS A 28 4.18 -20.79 -3.68
C HIS A 28 3.57 -20.40 -5.04
N PHE A 29 3.98 -19.27 -5.61
CA PHE A 29 3.54 -18.79 -6.92
C PHE A 29 4.74 -18.45 -7.79
N SER A 30 4.52 -18.39 -9.10
CA SER A 30 5.55 -17.87 -10.01
C SER A 30 5.85 -16.40 -9.68
N PRO A 31 7.12 -15.98 -9.75
CA PRO A 31 7.49 -14.60 -9.48
C PRO A 31 6.89 -13.65 -10.53
N LEU A 32 6.62 -12.42 -10.11
CA LEU A 32 6.26 -11.32 -11.00
C LEU A 32 7.52 -10.53 -11.41
N ALA A 33 7.55 -10.04 -12.65
CA ALA A 33 8.71 -9.30 -13.16
C ALA A 33 8.72 -7.82 -12.75
N THR A 34 7.56 -7.18 -12.69
CA THR A 34 7.45 -5.71 -12.66
C THR A 34 7.36 -5.05 -11.28
N PRO A 35 6.71 -5.64 -10.24
CA PRO A 35 6.42 -4.91 -9.01
C PRO A 35 7.63 -4.32 -8.30
N GLY A 36 8.77 -5.01 -8.37
CA GLY A 36 10.00 -4.52 -7.75
C GLY A 36 10.55 -3.26 -8.41
N ASN A 37 10.36 -3.09 -9.71
CA ASN A 37 10.71 -1.89 -10.45
C ASN A 37 9.66 -0.80 -10.26
N ASP A 38 8.39 -1.18 -10.27
CA ASP A 38 7.27 -0.24 -10.18
C ASP A 38 7.28 0.53 -8.84
N VAL A 39 7.49 -0.16 -7.71
CA VAL A 39 7.59 0.51 -6.41
C VAL A 39 8.76 1.49 -6.34
N ARG A 40 9.88 1.20 -7.00
CA ARG A 40 11.04 2.12 -7.03
C ARG A 40 10.76 3.37 -7.86
N LEU A 41 10.12 3.22 -9.01
CA LEU A 41 9.73 4.33 -9.88
C LEU A 41 8.72 5.25 -9.19
N VAL A 42 7.68 4.67 -8.59
CA VAL A 42 6.67 5.43 -7.85
C VAL A 42 7.30 6.12 -6.63
N ALA A 43 8.17 5.45 -5.88
CA ALA A 43 8.88 6.05 -4.76
C ALA A 43 9.73 7.25 -5.18
N ALA A 44 10.46 7.15 -6.29
CA ALA A 44 11.24 8.26 -6.83
C ALA A 44 10.36 9.45 -7.22
N ALA A 45 9.22 9.19 -7.87
CA ALA A 45 8.26 10.23 -8.24
C ALA A 45 7.66 10.95 -7.02
N LEU A 46 7.31 10.21 -5.97
CA LEU A 46 6.76 10.78 -4.74
C LEU A 46 7.80 11.61 -3.98
N LYS A 47 9.06 11.17 -3.94
CA LYS A 47 10.17 11.95 -3.37
C LYS A 47 10.37 13.26 -4.13
N GLN A 48 10.36 13.23 -5.47
CA GLN A 48 10.46 14.43 -6.29
C GLN A 48 9.26 15.37 -6.11
N ALA A 49 8.08 14.81 -5.86
CA ALA A 49 6.87 15.57 -5.55
C ALA A 49 6.87 16.21 -4.14
N GLY A 50 7.93 16.01 -3.35
CA GLY A 50 8.08 16.62 -2.04
C GLY A 50 7.37 15.89 -0.89
N PHE A 51 7.19 14.58 -0.99
CA PHE A 51 6.72 13.77 0.14
C PHE A 51 7.76 13.78 1.26
N ALA A 52 7.32 14.08 2.47
CA ALA A 52 8.20 14.20 3.65
C ALA A 52 8.74 12.84 4.10
N HIS A 53 7.99 11.75 3.82
CA HIS A 53 8.37 10.38 4.13
C HIS A 53 7.90 9.45 3.00
N VAL A 54 8.81 8.62 2.50
CA VAL A 54 8.51 7.60 1.49
C VAL A 54 9.19 6.30 1.93
N GLN A 55 8.40 5.34 2.38
CA GLN A 55 8.85 4.02 2.83
C GLN A 55 8.58 2.99 1.74
N VAL A 56 9.59 2.22 1.37
CA VAL A 56 9.50 1.14 0.38
C VAL A 56 9.78 -0.19 1.06
N GLU A 57 8.83 -1.11 0.93
CA GLU A 57 8.94 -2.48 1.43
C GLU A 57 8.76 -3.46 0.27
N GLN A 58 9.48 -4.57 0.30
CA GLN A 58 9.44 -5.57 -0.78
C GLN A 58 9.38 -6.98 -0.22
N ASN A 59 8.57 -7.83 -0.86
CA ASN A 59 8.49 -9.26 -0.58
C ASN A 59 8.14 -9.58 0.88
N LEU A 60 7.04 -8.98 1.34
CA LEU A 60 6.57 -9.11 2.70
C LEU A 60 5.66 -10.34 2.88
N SER A 61 5.87 -11.08 3.96
CA SER A 61 4.91 -12.03 4.52
C SER A 61 3.69 -11.30 5.08
N LEU A 62 2.63 -12.05 5.42
CA LEU A 62 1.43 -11.45 6.04
C LEU A 62 1.77 -10.71 7.35
N ALA A 63 2.61 -11.32 8.19
CA ALA A 63 3.02 -10.70 9.45
C ALA A 63 3.81 -9.41 9.22
N GLU A 64 4.71 -9.40 8.23
CA GLU A 64 5.50 -8.22 7.87
C GLU A 64 4.64 -7.12 7.23
N MET A 65 3.66 -7.47 6.39
CA MET A 65 2.71 -6.49 5.85
C MET A 65 1.92 -5.80 6.97
N LYS A 66 1.41 -6.56 7.94
CA LYS A 66 0.70 -6.01 9.11
C LYS A 66 1.62 -5.11 9.96
N SER A 67 2.86 -5.53 10.17
CA SER A 67 3.85 -4.73 10.92
C SER A 67 4.20 -3.43 10.20
N ALA A 68 4.36 -3.46 8.87
CA ALA A 68 4.62 -2.27 8.06
C ALA A 68 3.45 -1.27 8.14
N LEU A 69 2.20 -1.74 8.10
CA LEU A 69 1.02 -0.89 8.26
C LEU A 69 0.95 -0.26 9.66
N LEU A 70 1.24 -1.02 10.72
CA LEU A 70 1.27 -0.50 12.08
C LEU A 70 2.37 0.56 12.28
N ALA A 71 3.54 0.35 11.69
CA ALA A 71 4.62 1.33 11.72
C ALA A 71 4.24 2.59 10.93
N PHE A 72 3.63 2.43 9.77
CA PHE A 72 3.17 3.54 8.94
C PHE A 72 2.07 4.38 9.61
N LYS A 73 1.15 3.75 10.34
CA LYS A 73 0.14 4.44 11.15
C LYS A 73 0.76 5.49 12.09
N LYS A 74 1.88 5.17 12.73
CA LYS A 74 2.57 6.13 13.61
C LYS A 74 3.11 7.34 12.84
N ILE A 75 3.53 7.12 11.60
CA ILE A 75 4.06 8.17 10.71
C ILE A 75 2.94 9.08 10.23
N THR A 76 1.73 8.55 10.01
CA THR A 76 0.58 9.31 9.53
C THR A 76 -0.04 10.23 10.58
N ALA A 77 0.24 10.05 11.87
CA ALA A 77 -0.34 10.83 12.96
C ALA A 77 -0.14 12.36 12.81
N ASN A 78 0.90 12.80 12.10
CA ASN A 78 1.18 14.21 11.82
C ASN A 78 1.16 14.53 10.32
N ALA A 79 0.45 13.74 9.52
CA ALA A 79 0.36 13.92 8.08
C ALA A 79 -1.00 14.47 7.68
N ASP A 80 -1.05 15.23 6.59
CA ASP A 80 -2.27 15.71 5.97
C ASP A 80 -2.75 14.74 4.88
N VAL A 81 -1.79 14.09 4.20
CA VAL A 81 -2.06 13.13 3.12
C VAL A 81 -1.19 11.89 3.33
N ALA A 82 -1.80 10.72 3.27
CA ALA A 82 -1.12 9.45 3.21
C ALA A 82 -1.43 8.73 1.90
N VAL A 83 -0.40 8.15 1.29
CA VAL A 83 -0.51 7.29 0.11
C VAL A 83 -0.05 5.90 0.50
N ILE A 84 -0.85 4.89 0.19
CA ILE A 84 -0.42 3.49 0.20
C ILE A 84 -0.46 2.98 -1.24
N TYR A 85 0.69 2.54 -1.73
CA TYR A 85 0.83 1.90 -3.03
C TYR A 85 1.15 0.42 -2.84
N TYR A 86 0.43 -0.44 -3.55
CA TYR A 86 0.70 -1.87 -3.57
C TYR A 86 0.86 -2.34 -5.01
N ALA A 87 1.92 -3.10 -5.27
CA ALA A 87 2.12 -3.83 -6.53
C ALA A 87 2.38 -5.31 -6.22
N GLY A 88 1.62 -6.21 -6.83
CA GLY A 88 1.71 -7.65 -6.61
C GLY A 88 0.47 -8.42 -7.01
N PHE A 89 0.31 -9.65 -6.52
CA PHE A 89 -0.93 -10.40 -6.72
C PHE A 89 -2.05 -9.91 -5.80
N GLY A 90 -3.26 -9.88 -6.36
CA GLY A 90 -4.50 -9.79 -5.62
C GLY A 90 -5.33 -11.03 -5.82
N MET A 91 -6.13 -11.41 -4.85
CA MET A 91 -7.07 -12.53 -4.94
C MET A 91 -8.43 -12.15 -4.38
N GLN A 92 -9.47 -12.82 -4.86
CA GLN A 92 -10.83 -12.67 -4.34
C GLN A 92 -11.29 -13.99 -3.73
N SER A 93 -11.84 -13.91 -2.54
CA SER A 93 -12.52 -15.03 -1.87
C SER A 93 -13.80 -14.52 -1.20
N ASN A 94 -14.90 -15.20 -1.43
CA ASN A 94 -16.22 -14.84 -0.87
C ASN A 94 -16.56 -13.34 -1.06
N ASN A 95 -16.36 -12.84 -2.27
CA ASN A 95 -16.59 -11.43 -2.64
C ASN A 95 -15.75 -10.41 -1.88
N THR A 96 -14.66 -10.84 -1.23
CA THR A 96 -13.69 -9.99 -0.52
C THR A 96 -12.37 -10.03 -1.27
N ASN A 97 -11.77 -8.85 -1.45
CA ASN A 97 -10.46 -8.71 -2.11
C ASN A 97 -9.33 -8.76 -1.09
N TYR A 98 -8.29 -9.52 -1.42
CA TYR A 98 -7.09 -9.69 -0.61
C TYR A 98 -5.85 -9.34 -1.41
N LEU A 99 -4.90 -8.67 -0.76
CA LEU A 99 -3.55 -8.54 -1.23
C LEU A 99 -2.75 -9.78 -0.80
N VAL A 100 -1.92 -10.28 -1.70
CA VAL A 100 -1.22 -11.57 -1.51
C VAL A 100 0.15 -11.36 -0.89
N PRO A 101 0.38 -11.80 0.36
CA PRO A 101 1.71 -11.88 0.96
C PRO A 101 2.56 -12.94 0.25
N VAL A 102 3.89 -12.83 0.34
CA VAL A 102 4.79 -13.79 -0.34
C VAL A 102 4.73 -15.20 0.22
N ASP A 103 4.22 -15.37 1.43
CA ASP A 103 4.08 -16.65 2.14
C ASP A 103 2.69 -17.29 2.02
N LEU A 104 1.75 -16.69 1.25
CA LEU A 104 0.43 -17.29 1.03
C LEU A 104 0.56 -18.62 0.29
N GLU A 105 -0.02 -19.68 0.84
CA GLU A 105 -0.10 -20.99 0.20
C GLU A 105 -1.16 -21.01 -0.92
N MET A 106 -0.91 -21.83 -1.97
CA MET A 106 -1.85 -22.03 -3.09
C MET A 106 -3.03 -22.94 -2.67
N ASP A 107 -3.80 -22.47 -1.71
CA ASP A 107 -4.98 -23.16 -1.21
C ASP A 107 -6.15 -22.17 -1.15
N PRO A 108 -7.21 -22.34 -1.94
CA PRO A 108 -8.35 -21.42 -1.94
C PRO A 108 -8.97 -21.19 -0.55
N ASP A 109 -8.95 -22.22 0.31
CA ASP A 109 -9.48 -22.15 1.66
C ASP A 109 -8.61 -21.30 2.61
N LYS A 110 -7.35 -21.07 2.22
CA LYS A 110 -6.38 -20.28 3.01
C LYS A 110 -6.31 -18.82 2.58
N ILE A 111 -6.98 -18.39 1.52
CA ILE A 111 -6.93 -17.00 1.05
C ILE A 111 -7.42 -16.04 2.14
N ALA A 112 -8.54 -16.33 2.76
CA ALA A 112 -9.15 -15.46 3.77
C ALA A 112 -8.31 -15.33 5.05
N THR A 113 -7.53 -16.35 5.39
CA THR A 113 -6.70 -16.36 6.61
C THR A 113 -5.26 -15.96 6.34
N GLY A 114 -4.76 -16.21 5.15
CA GLY A 114 -3.37 -15.94 4.75
C GLY A 114 -3.18 -14.69 3.90
N GLY A 115 -4.26 -14.10 3.37
CA GLY A 115 -4.22 -12.84 2.63
C GLY A 115 -4.44 -11.62 3.52
N LEU A 116 -4.00 -10.46 3.06
CA LEU A 116 -4.32 -9.18 3.70
C LEU A 116 -5.58 -8.61 3.05
N GLU A 117 -6.67 -8.52 3.78
CA GLU A 117 -7.91 -7.93 3.26
C GLU A 117 -7.69 -6.48 2.84
N LEU A 118 -8.10 -6.12 1.62
CA LEU A 118 -7.84 -4.80 1.04
C LEU A 118 -8.39 -3.66 1.91
N ARG A 119 -9.56 -3.85 2.54
CA ARG A 119 -10.14 -2.81 3.39
C ARG A 119 -9.31 -2.53 4.66
N GLN A 120 -8.45 -3.47 5.11
CA GLN A 120 -7.57 -3.23 6.26
C GLN A 120 -6.55 -2.12 6.00
N LEU A 121 -6.28 -1.80 4.73
CA LEU A 121 -5.45 -0.64 4.38
C LEU A 121 -6.11 0.70 4.75
N SER A 122 -7.43 0.75 4.83
CA SER A 122 -8.19 1.98 5.05
C SER A 122 -8.81 2.11 6.45
N ILE A 123 -9.25 1.00 7.06
CA ILE A 123 -10.12 1.05 8.25
C ILE A 123 -9.34 1.01 9.56
N GLU A 124 -8.26 0.25 9.64
CA GLU A 124 -7.61 -0.03 10.93
C GLU A 124 -6.50 0.94 11.30
N SER A 125 -6.09 1.81 10.42
CA SER A 125 -4.76 2.32 10.63
C SER A 125 -4.53 3.81 10.43
N ILE A 126 -5.32 4.55 9.71
CA ILE A 126 -4.82 5.83 9.22
C ILE A 126 -5.79 6.95 9.53
N ASP A 127 -5.54 7.60 10.66
CA ASP A 127 -6.22 8.84 11.02
C ASP A 127 -5.51 10.01 10.32
N VAL A 128 -5.86 10.20 9.04
CA VAL A 128 -5.33 11.25 8.18
C VAL A 128 -6.48 11.90 7.41
N ALA A 129 -6.36 13.19 7.11
CA ALA A 129 -7.41 13.92 6.39
C ALA A 129 -7.68 13.34 4.99
N HIS A 130 -6.63 12.88 4.30
CA HIS A 130 -6.74 12.31 2.96
C HIS A 130 -5.89 11.04 2.83
N LEU A 131 -6.55 9.90 2.63
CA LEU A 131 -5.91 8.63 2.30
C LEU A 131 -6.11 8.29 0.83
N VAL A 132 -5.02 8.02 0.12
CA VAL A 132 -5.03 7.55 -1.28
C VAL A 132 -4.49 6.13 -1.33
N LEU A 133 -5.30 5.21 -1.84
CA LEU A 133 -4.89 3.83 -2.11
C LEU A 133 -4.66 3.65 -3.61
N LEU A 134 -3.45 3.26 -3.99
CA LEU A 134 -3.06 2.94 -5.36
C LEU A 134 -2.75 1.45 -5.42
N ILE A 135 -3.62 0.69 -6.06
CA ILE A 135 -3.53 -0.78 -6.11
C ILE A 135 -3.25 -1.22 -7.55
N ASP A 136 -2.04 -1.67 -7.78
CA ASP A 136 -1.58 -2.27 -9.03
C ASP A 136 -1.47 -3.79 -8.83
N ALA A 137 -2.61 -4.46 -8.80
CA ALA A 137 -2.71 -5.87 -8.50
C ALA A 137 -3.11 -6.68 -9.74
N CYS A 138 -2.32 -7.72 -10.04
CA CYS A 138 -2.71 -8.78 -10.96
C CYS A 138 -3.65 -9.75 -10.21
N PHE A 139 -4.89 -9.84 -10.65
CA PHE A 139 -5.82 -10.86 -10.19
C PHE A 139 -5.70 -12.05 -11.15
N PRO A 140 -5.11 -13.21 -10.75
CA PRO A 140 -5.20 -14.41 -11.56
C PRO A 140 -6.69 -14.75 -11.67
N GLY A 141 -7.20 -14.80 -12.89
CA GLY A 141 -8.59 -15.19 -13.13
C GLY A 141 -8.86 -16.55 -12.46
N THR A 142 -10.07 -16.77 -11.99
CA THR A 142 -10.54 -18.02 -11.37
C THR A 142 -10.22 -19.26 -12.21
N THR A 143 -10.08 -19.15 -13.51
CA THR A 143 -9.63 -20.18 -14.43
C THR A 143 -8.20 -20.69 -14.24
N ALA A 144 -7.31 -19.91 -13.64
CA ALA A 144 -5.91 -20.35 -13.40
C ALA A 144 -5.77 -21.27 -12.17
N LEU A 145 -6.75 -21.26 -11.26
CA LEU A 145 -6.79 -22.14 -10.09
C LEU A 145 -7.52 -23.46 -10.36
N GLU A 146 -8.31 -23.55 -11.44
CA GLU A 146 -9.05 -24.77 -11.84
C GLU A 146 -8.25 -25.72 -12.74
N LEU A 147 -7.03 -25.39 -13.15
CA LEU A 147 -6.24 -26.16 -14.11
C LEU A 147 -5.05 -26.91 -13.49
N ARG A 148 -5.14 -27.30 -12.20
CA ARG A 148 -4.15 -28.28 -11.66
C ARG A 148 -4.78 -29.25 -10.69
#